data_14a92541d3b7d7e4ecdc3bd2cb586b12
#
_entry.id   14a92541d3b7d7e4ecdc3bd2cb586b12
#
_cell.length_a   1.000
_cell.length_b   1.000
_cell.length_c   1.000
_cell.angle_alpha   90.00
_cell.angle_beta   90.00
_cell.angle_gamma   90.00
#
_symmetry.space_group_name_H-M   'P 1'
#
loop_
_entity.id
_entity.type
_entity.pdbx_description
1 polymer ?
#
loop_
_entity_poly.entity_id
_entity_poly.type
_entity_poly.pdbx_seq_one_letter_code
_entity_poly.pdbx_strand_id
1 'polypeptide(L)'
;MKREWVVLVYKIPPQPTRLRAQVWRKLQRYGAVYLQNSVCIVPATSELAENMQWIADEIREMGGEAYLFRATATSPAEEGRIERLFGTASRAQAQKLLEAARKLERDLPRATSPEAVAEAEDELRRLRQTALKLRLRSHFPAPEEETLHRRLRALRDRVERLALRAANRR
;
A
#
# COMPACT_ATOMS: atom_id res chain seq x y z
N MET A 1 24.86 3.89 -9.14
CA MET A 1 24.68 2.41 -9.25
C MET A 1 23.36 2.16 -9.98
N LYS A 2 23.36 1.29 -11.01
CA LYS A 2 22.10 0.88 -11.66
C LYS A 2 21.33 -0.02 -10.70
N ARG A 3 20.05 0.25 -10.50
CA ARG A 3 19.17 -0.57 -9.66
C ARG A 3 18.75 -1.82 -10.43
N GLU A 4 18.75 -2.95 -9.73
CA GLU A 4 18.18 -4.18 -10.25
C GLU A 4 16.72 -4.30 -9.90
N TRP A 5 15.97 -4.90 -10.81
CA TRP A 5 14.56 -5.15 -10.73
C TRP A 5 14.26 -6.63 -10.93
N VAL A 6 13.25 -7.14 -10.25
CA VAL A 6 12.63 -8.43 -10.59
C VAL A 6 11.39 -8.13 -11.42
N VAL A 7 11.35 -8.68 -12.61
CA VAL A 7 10.22 -8.56 -13.56
C VAL A 7 9.51 -9.89 -13.63
N LEU A 8 8.22 -9.90 -13.35
CA LEU A 8 7.33 -11.06 -13.52
C LEU A 8 6.46 -10.85 -14.75
N VAL A 9 6.59 -11.75 -15.71
CA VAL A 9 5.71 -11.85 -16.88
C VAL A 9 4.85 -13.09 -16.70
N TYR A 10 3.51 -12.97 -16.75
CA TYR A 10 2.66 -14.11 -16.46
C TYR A 10 1.35 -14.11 -17.23
N LYS A 11 0.77 -15.29 -17.33
CA LYS A 11 -0.56 -15.51 -17.90
C LYS A 11 -1.34 -16.46 -17.01
N ILE A 12 -2.53 -16.06 -16.61
CA ILE A 12 -3.42 -16.87 -15.77
C ILE A 12 -4.59 -17.35 -16.63
N PRO A 13 -5.02 -18.61 -16.49
CA PRO A 13 -6.22 -19.12 -17.16
C PRO A 13 -7.42 -18.18 -16.93
N PRO A 14 -8.31 -17.99 -17.92
CA PRO A 14 -9.45 -17.10 -17.79
C PRO A 14 -10.44 -17.55 -16.73
N GLN A 15 -10.50 -18.83 -16.46
CA GLN A 15 -11.38 -19.47 -15.47
C GLN A 15 -10.57 -20.35 -14.50
N PRO A 16 -10.94 -20.37 -13.22
CA PRO A 16 -11.90 -19.50 -12.54
C PRO A 16 -11.32 -18.08 -12.29
N THR A 17 -12.14 -17.06 -12.41
CA THR A 17 -11.74 -15.63 -12.27
C THR A 17 -11.12 -15.29 -10.93
N ARG A 18 -11.40 -16.06 -9.87
CA ARG A 18 -10.83 -15.91 -8.53
C ARG A 18 -9.29 -15.99 -8.52
N LEU A 19 -8.69 -16.77 -9.45
CA LEU A 19 -7.24 -16.95 -9.51
C LEU A 19 -6.53 -15.62 -9.85
N ARG A 20 -7.07 -14.85 -10.79
CA ARG A 20 -6.53 -13.53 -11.12
C ARG A 20 -6.56 -12.57 -9.93
N ALA A 21 -7.68 -12.55 -9.21
CA ALA A 21 -7.83 -11.71 -8.03
C ALA A 21 -6.87 -12.13 -6.90
N GLN A 22 -6.61 -13.43 -6.75
CA GLN A 22 -5.68 -13.97 -5.76
C GLN A 22 -4.24 -13.51 -6.04
N VAL A 23 -3.76 -13.72 -7.28
CA VAL A 23 -2.42 -13.29 -7.70
C VAL A 23 -2.29 -11.77 -7.60
N TRP A 24 -3.28 -11.01 -8.08
CA TRP A 24 -3.28 -9.56 -8.00
C TRP A 24 -3.14 -9.06 -6.56
N ARG A 25 -3.90 -9.61 -5.59
CA ARG A 25 -3.80 -9.25 -4.17
C ARG A 25 -2.40 -9.53 -3.59
N LYS A 26 -1.78 -10.65 -3.98
CA LYS A 26 -0.42 -10.98 -3.54
C LYS A 26 0.60 -9.98 -4.09
N LEU A 27 0.55 -9.69 -5.37
CA LEU A 27 1.43 -8.70 -6.01
C LEU A 27 1.26 -7.31 -5.38
N GLN A 28 0.02 -6.89 -5.12
CA GLN A 28 -0.25 -5.63 -4.41
C GLN A 28 0.30 -5.63 -2.97
N ARG A 29 0.28 -6.76 -2.28
CA ARG A 29 0.83 -6.89 -0.93
C ARG A 29 2.33 -6.63 -0.90
N TYR A 30 3.06 -7.04 -1.94
CA TYR A 30 4.50 -6.82 -2.07
C TYR A 30 4.86 -5.51 -2.76
N GLY A 31 3.89 -4.67 -3.03
CA GLY A 31 4.10 -3.36 -3.66
C GLY A 31 4.58 -3.43 -5.10
N ALA A 32 4.22 -4.50 -5.82
CA ALA A 32 4.52 -4.60 -7.23
C ALA A 32 3.73 -3.56 -8.03
N VAL A 33 4.37 -2.96 -9.03
CA VAL A 33 3.72 -2.09 -9.99
C VAL A 33 3.67 -2.75 -11.36
N TYR A 34 2.62 -2.45 -12.12
CA TYR A 34 2.43 -2.99 -13.46
C TYR A 34 3.05 -2.07 -14.50
N LEU A 35 3.93 -2.64 -15.35
CA LEU A 35 4.42 -1.98 -16.57
C LEU A 35 3.38 -2.08 -17.68
N GLN A 36 2.75 -3.25 -17.77
CA GLN A 36 1.64 -3.58 -18.68
C GLN A 36 0.77 -4.65 -18.03
N ASN A 37 -0.35 -5.01 -18.68
CA ASN A 37 -1.16 -6.16 -18.28
C ASN A 37 -0.28 -7.42 -18.19
N SER A 38 -0.31 -8.08 -17.05
CA SER A 38 0.46 -9.31 -16.81
C SER A 38 1.99 -9.16 -16.80
N VAL A 39 2.49 -7.92 -16.72
CA VAL A 39 3.91 -7.62 -16.52
C VAL A 39 4.05 -6.70 -15.33
N CYS A 40 4.62 -7.18 -14.25
CA CYS A 40 4.85 -6.38 -13.06
C CYS A 40 6.32 -6.42 -12.61
N ILE A 41 6.69 -5.44 -11.79
CA ILE A 41 8.06 -5.22 -11.38
C ILE A 41 8.13 -4.87 -9.88
N VAL A 42 9.18 -5.34 -9.22
CA VAL A 42 9.58 -4.96 -7.86
C VAL A 42 11.08 -4.70 -7.81
N PRO A 43 11.62 -3.96 -6.82
CA PRO A 43 13.06 -3.90 -6.57
C PRO A 43 13.64 -5.29 -6.29
N ALA A 44 14.84 -5.57 -6.78
CA ALA A 44 15.48 -6.89 -6.64
C ALA A 44 16.16 -7.08 -5.28
N THR A 45 15.40 -6.92 -4.18
CA THR A 45 15.86 -7.37 -2.86
C THR A 45 15.74 -8.89 -2.78
N SER A 46 16.53 -9.53 -1.89
CA SER A 46 16.46 -11.00 -1.70
C SER A 46 15.05 -11.45 -1.33
N GLU A 47 14.39 -10.75 -0.38
CA GLU A 47 13.05 -11.04 0.07
C GLU A 47 12.01 -10.93 -1.06
N LEU A 48 12.05 -9.84 -1.84
CA LEU A 48 11.10 -9.63 -2.94
C LEU A 48 11.33 -10.60 -4.07
N ALA A 49 12.59 -10.94 -4.38
CA ALA A 49 12.91 -11.94 -5.40
C ALA A 49 12.36 -13.32 -5.02
N GLU A 50 12.50 -13.72 -3.76
CA GLU A 50 11.94 -14.96 -3.24
C GLU A 50 10.41 -14.97 -3.28
N ASN A 51 9.77 -13.90 -2.81
CA ASN A 51 8.32 -13.77 -2.86
C ASN A 51 7.77 -13.80 -4.29
N MET A 52 8.46 -13.18 -5.25
CA MET A 52 8.07 -13.23 -6.66
C MET A 52 8.25 -14.62 -7.27
N GLN A 53 9.28 -15.38 -6.83
CA GLN A 53 9.45 -16.77 -7.22
C GLN A 53 8.26 -17.63 -6.72
N TRP A 54 7.85 -17.49 -5.47
CA TRP A 54 6.70 -18.20 -4.91
C TRP A 54 5.40 -17.90 -5.68
N ILE A 55 5.18 -16.63 -6.06
CA ILE A 55 4.02 -16.25 -6.87
C ILE A 55 4.09 -16.88 -8.26
N ALA A 56 5.29 -16.90 -8.87
CA ALA A 56 5.47 -17.51 -10.19
C ALA A 56 5.19 -19.03 -10.16
N ASP A 57 5.64 -19.72 -9.12
CA ASP A 57 5.41 -21.14 -8.94
C ASP A 57 3.92 -21.43 -8.71
N GLU A 58 3.25 -20.65 -7.88
CA GLU A 58 1.80 -20.75 -7.68
C GLU A 58 1.01 -20.55 -8.99
N ILE A 59 1.40 -19.57 -9.82
CA ILE A 59 0.77 -19.35 -11.13
C ILE A 59 0.91 -20.61 -12.03
N ARG A 60 2.09 -21.24 -12.03
CA ARG A 60 2.33 -22.47 -12.80
C ARG A 60 1.50 -23.65 -12.28
N GLU A 61 1.42 -23.80 -10.95
CA GLU A 61 0.57 -24.81 -10.30
C GLU A 61 -0.92 -24.66 -10.63
N MET A 62 -1.37 -23.40 -10.83
CA MET A 62 -2.74 -23.09 -11.28
C MET A 62 -2.97 -23.35 -12.79
N GLY A 63 -1.99 -23.88 -13.51
CA GLY A 63 -2.05 -24.09 -14.96
C GLY A 63 -1.79 -22.83 -15.79
N GLY A 64 -1.20 -21.79 -15.17
CA GLY A 64 -0.75 -20.60 -15.85
C GLY A 64 0.70 -20.68 -16.32
N GLU A 65 1.15 -19.60 -16.91
CA GLU A 65 2.55 -19.41 -17.32
C GLU A 65 3.16 -18.25 -16.54
N ALA A 66 4.41 -18.38 -16.09
CA ALA A 66 5.11 -17.33 -15.38
C ALA A 66 6.62 -17.40 -15.66
N TYR A 67 7.20 -16.24 -15.92
CA TYR A 67 8.62 -16.06 -16.19
C TYR A 67 9.14 -14.93 -15.31
N LEU A 68 10.28 -15.17 -14.67
CA LEU A 68 10.96 -14.19 -13.86
C LEU A 68 12.28 -13.78 -14.48
N PHE A 69 12.54 -12.48 -14.48
CA PHE A 69 13.79 -11.93 -14.96
C PHE A 69 14.38 -11.01 -13.89
N ARG A 70 15.70 -10.99 -13.80
CA ARG A 70 16.42 -9.87 -13.22
C ARG A 70 16.80 -8.93 -14.34
N ALA A 71 16.50 -7.65 -14.17
CA ALA A 71 16.68 -6.64 -15.20
C ALA A 71 17.24 -5.33 -14.61
N THR A 72 17.95 -4.59 -15.44
CA THR A 72 18.33 -3.21 -15.14
C THR A 72 17.74 -2.29 -16.20
N ALA A 73 17.39 -1.07 -15.83
CA ALA A 73 16.98 -0.08 -16.80
C ALA A 73 18.11 0.24 -17.77
N THR A 74 17.80 0.45 -19.04
CA THR A 74 18.77 0.73 -20.09
C THR A 74 19.42 2.10 -19.94
N SER A 75 18.74 3.04 -19.26
CA SER A 75 19.22 4.40 -19.02
C SER A 75 18.69 4.94 -17.69
N PRO A 76 19.33 6.00 -17.12
CA PRO A 76 18.80 6.70 -15.95
C PRO A 76 17.39 7.28 -16.16
N ALA A 77 17.06 7.67 -17.38
CA ALA A 77 15.74 8.17 -17.72
C ALA A 77 14.66 7.07 -17.59
N GLU A 78 14.95 5.84 -18.04
CA GLU A 78 14.06 4.69 -17.87
C GLU A 78 13.95 4.27 -16.40
N GLU A 79 15.07 4.28 -15.66
CA GLU A 79 15.04 4.01 -14.22
C GLU A 79 14.12 5.00 -13.49
N GLY A 80 14.26 6.30 -13.78
CA GLY A 80 13.39 7.32 -13.22
C GLY A 80 11.90 7.18 -13.64
N ARG A 81 11.60 6.63 -14.82
CA ARG A 81 10.22 6.31 -15.21
C ARG A 81 9.64 5.19 -14.34
N ILE A 82 10.41 4.13 -14.11
CA ILE A 82 9.99 3.01 -13.26
C ILE A 82 9.75 3.51 -11.83
N GLU A 83 10.68 4.26 -11.25
CA GLU A 83 10.53 4.82 -9.90
C GLU A 83 9.26 5.70 -9.77
N ARG A 84 8.96 6.51 -10.79
CA ARG A 84 7.72 7.32 -10.80
C ARG A 84 6.45 6.49 -10.79
N LEU A 85 6.43 5.29 -11.39
CA LEU A 85 5.26 4.41 -11.31
C LEU A 85 4.97 4.00 -9.87
N PHE A 86 6.01 3.65 -9.10
CA PHE A 86 5.87 3.35 -7.67
C PHE A 86 5.38 4.57 -6.89
N GLY A 87 6.00 5.73 -7.11
CA GLY A 87 5.60 6.97 -6.44
C GLY A 87 4.16 7.39 -6.76
N THR A 88 3.70 7.18 -7.99
CA THR A 88 2.32 7.48 -8.39
C THR A 88 1.32 6.55 -7.70
N ALA A 89 1.61 5.24 -7.64
CA ALA A 89 0.76 4.27 -6.97
C ALA A 89 0.64 4.56 -5.46
N SER A 90 1.75 4.88 -4.82
CA SER A 90 1.83 5.26 -3.41
C SER A 90 1.07 6.57 -3.13
N ARG A 91 1.28 7.60 -3.96
CA ARG A 91 0.61 8.91 -3.85
C ARG A 91 -0.91 8.79 -3.89
N ALA A 92 -1.46 8.04 -4.85
CA ALA A 92 -2.91 7.89 -4.99
C ALA A 92 -3.55 7.29 -3.74
N GLN A 93 -2.88 6.33 -3.10
CA GLN A 93 -3.36 5.71 -1.87
C GLN A 93 -3.20 6.63 -0.66
N ALA A 94 -2.06 7.32 -0.54
CA ALA A 94 -1.83 8.29 0.52
C ALA A 94 -2.85 9.43 0.48
N GLN A 95 -3.20 9.92 -0.71
CA GLN A 95 -4.22 10.96 -0.90
C GLN A 95 -5.60 10.53 -0.40
N LYS A 96 -6.05 9.29 -0.73
CA LYS A 96 -7.32 8.75 -0.21
C LYS A 96 -7.34 8.70 1.32
N LEU A 97 -6.25 8.25 1.94
CA LEU A 97 -6.14 8.20 3.39
C LEU A 97 -6.06 9.60 4.01
N LEU A 98 -5.41 10.56 3.34
CA LEU A 98 -5.39 11.96 3.78
C LEU A 98 -6.80 12.58 3.75
N GLU A 99 -7.61 12.29 2.75
CA GLU A 99 -9.02 12.74 2.70
C GLU A 99 -9.84 12.17 3.84
N ALA A 100 -9.71 10.86 4.11
CA ALA A 100 -10.37 10.23 5.24
C ALA A 100 -9.91 10.79 6.59
N ALA A 101 -8.61 11.04 6.76
CA ALA A 101 -8.07 11.68 7.95
C ALA A 101 -8.59 13.12 8.14
N ARG A 102 -8.70 13.89 7.05
CA ARG A 102 -9.31 15.24 7.09
C ARG A 102 -10.78 15.20 7.47
N LYS A 103 -11.53 14.19 6.98
CA LYS A 103 -12.92 13.99 7.38
C LYS A 103 -13.03 13.74 8.88
N LEU A 104 -12.29 12.78 9.39
CA LEU A 104 -12.24 12.49 10.82
C LEU A 104 -11.88 13.74 11.63
N GLU A 105 -10.89 14.52 11.19
CA GLU A 105 -10.47 15.76 11.86
C GLU A 105 -11.58 16.81 11.93
N ARG A 106 -12.42 16.94 10.90
CA ARG A 106 -13.58 17.85 10.90
C ARG A 106 -14.71 17.37 11.80
N ASP A 107 -14.88 16.04 11.92
CA ASP A 107 -15.96 15.45 12.69
C ASP A 107 -15.66 15.38 14.20
N LEU A 108 -14.36 15.33 14.59
CA LEU A 108 -13.91 15.29 15.99
C LEU A 108 -14.53 16.34 16.92
N PRO A 109 -14.69 17.62 16.55
CA PRO A 109 -15.28 18.62 17.44
C PRO A 109 -16.74 18.33 17.79
N ARG A 110 -17.41 17.48 17.01
CA ARG A 110 -18.82 17.07 17.23
C ARG A 110 -18.94 15.80 18.09
N ALA A 111 -17.82 15.12 18.33
CA ALA A 111 -17.77 13.93 19.17
C ALA A 111 -17.83 14.32 20.65
N THR A 112 -19.04 14.59 21.14
CA THR A 112 -19.28 15.05 22.53
C THR A 112 -19.75 13.94 23.45
N SER A 113 -20.26 12.82 22.91
CA SER A 113 -20.66 11.63 23.67
C SER A 113 -19.52 10.59 23.74
N PRO A 114 -19.51 9.72 24.77
CA PRO A 114 -18.55 8.61 24.84
C PRO A 114 -18.59 7.69 23.62
N GLU A 115 -19.79 7.44 23.07
CA GLU A 115 -19.98 6.60 21.89
C GLU A 115 -19.34 7.23 20.66
N ALA A 116 -19.54 8.54 20.42
CA ALA A 116 -18.95 9.26 19.31
C ALA A 116 -17.40 9.34 19.41
N VAL A 117 -16.87 9.40 20.62
CA VAL A 117 -15.42 9.33 20.85
C VAL A 117 -14.90 7.92 20.51
N ALA A 118 -15.58 6.87 20.95
CA ALA A 118 -15.21 5.49 20.63
C ALA A 118 -15.24 5.21 19.11
N GLU A 119 -16.23 5.73 18.39
CA GLU A 119 -16.29 5.64 16.92
C GLU A 119 -15.09 6.34 16.26
N ALA A 120 -14.69 7.51 16.77
CA ALA A 120 -13.53 8.23 16.28
C ALA A 120 -12.21 7.48 16.55
N GLU A 121 -12.09 6.80 17.70
CA GLU A 121 -10.94 5.93 18.02
C GLU A 121 -10.85 4.75 17.05
N ASP A 122 -11.96 4.11 16.75
CA ASP A 122 -12.02 2.97 15.84
C ASP A 122 -11.67 3.38 14.40
N GLU A 123 -12.19 4.50 13.93
CA GLU A 123 -11.87 5.01 12.59
C GLU A 123 -10.38 5.39 12.50
N LEU A 124 -9.84 6.06 13.51
CA LEU A 124 -8.42 6.38 13.56
C LEU A 124 -7.55 5.11 13.55
N ARG A 125 -7.96 4.07 14.28
CA ARG A 125 -7.27 2.77 14.30
C ARG A 125 -7.23 2.16 12.91
N ARG A 126 -8.34 2.14 12.19
CA ARG A 126 -8.44 1.64 10.80
C ARG A 126 -7.54 2.42 9.85
N LEU A 127 -7.56 3.75 9.93
CA LEU A 127 -6.70 4.61 9.10
C LEU A 127 -5.22 4.35 9.36
N ARG A 128 -4.82 4.22 10.63
CA ARG A 128 -3.43 3.93 11.01
C ARG A 128 -2.97 2.56 10.52
N GLN A 129 -3.82 1.52 10.63
CA GLN A 129 -3.51 0.18 10.11
C GLN A 129 -3.34 0.20 8.60
N THR A 130 -4.20 0.93 7.88
CA THR A 130 -4.12 1.04 6.43
C THR A 130 -2.89 1.84 5.99
N ALA A 131 -2.55 2.92 6.70
CA ALA A 131 -1.34 3.69 6.45
C ALA A 131 -0.06 2.87 6.71
N LEU A 132 -0.05 2.03 7.75
CA LEU A 132 1.06 1.11 8.00
C LEU A 132 1.23 0.09 6.86
N LYS A 133 0.14 -0.50 6.38
CA LYS A 133 0.16 -1.41 5.22
C LYS A 133 0.67 -0.71 3.95
N LEU A 134 0.30 0.54 3.73
CA LEU A 134 0.83 1.34 2.62
C LEU A 134 2.35 1.50 2.76
N ARG A 135 2.83 1.93 3.93
CA ARG A 135 4.26 2.13 4.18
C ARG A 135 5.09 0.86 3.97
N LEU A 136 4.59 -0.30 4.43
CA LEU A 136 5.31 -1.58 4.30
C LEU A 136 5.49 -2.04 2.85
N ARG A 137 4.61 -1.62 1.94
CA ARG A 137 4.68 -1.98 0.50
C ARG A 137 5.18 -0.84 -0.39
N SER A 138 5.47 0.32 0.18
CA SER A 138 5.94 1.49 -0.56
C SER A 138 7.45 1.44 -0.70
N HIS A 139 7.94 1.04 -1.87
CA HIS A 139 9.38 0.99 -2.15
C HIS A 139 9.95 2.38 -2.46
N PHE A 140 9.11 3.27 -2.97
CA PHE A 140 9.42 4.67 -3.28
C PHE A 140 8.30 5.56 -2.73
N PRO A 141 8.36 5.88 -1.42
CA PRO A 141 7.30 6.61 -0.77
C PRO A 141 7.14 8.02 -1.36
N ALA A 142 5.89 8.40 -1.61
CA ALA A 142 5.55 9.74 -2.03
C ALA A 142 5.57 10.72 -0.82
N PRO A 143 5.82 12.03 -1.04
CA PRO A 143 5.77 13.04 0.03
C PRO A 143 4.44 13.07 0.80
N GLU A 144 3.36 12.68 0.16
CA GLU A 144 2.03 12.57 0.75
C GLU A 144 1.97 11.52 1.87
N GLU A 145 2.79 10.47 1.83
CA GLU A 145 2.87 9.47 2.90
C GLU A 145 3.42 10.08 4.20
N GLU A 146 4.46 10.90 4.11
CA GLU A 146 5.00 11.59 5.29
C GLU A 146 3.99 12.58 5.87
N THR A 147 3.26 13.29 5.00
CA THR A 147 2.18 14.19 5.41
C THR A 147 1.06 13.41 6.10
N LEU A 148 0.69 12.23 5.58
CA LEU A 148 -0.29 11.33 6.18
C LEU A 148 0.14 10.89 7.59
N HIS A 149 1.37 10.43 7.75
CA HIS A 149 1.87 9.98 9.05
C HIS A 149 1.90 11.09 10.10
N ARG A 150 2.30 12.31 9.74
CA ARG A 150 2.24 13.46 10.64
C ARG A 150 0.80 13.78 11.06
N ARG A 151 -0.14 13.77 10.12
CA ARG A 151 -1.55 14.04 10.39
C ARG A 151 -2.18 12.99 11.31
N LEU A 152 -1.90 11.70 11.05
CA LEU A 152 -2.42 10.61 11.88
C LEU A 152 -1.86 10.65 13.31
N ARG A 153 -0.61 11.10 13.52
CA ARG A 153 -0.06 11.33 14.84
C ARG A 153 -0.81 12.45 15.57
N ALA A 154 -1.00 13.60 14.92
CA ALA A 154 -1.73 14.72 15.51
C ALA A 154 -3.21 14.37 15.83
N LEU A 155 -3.86 13.59 14.96
CA LEU A 155 -5.20 13.09 15.21
C LEU A 155 -5.26 12.15 16.42
N ARG A 156 -4.30 11.25 16.57
CA ARG A 156 -4.21 10.37 17.75
C ARG A 156 -4.19 11.20 19.03
N ASP A 157 -3.30 12.19 19.12
CA ASP A 157 -3.15 13.01 20.32
C ASP A 157 -4.42 13.81 20.63
N ARG A 158 -5.19 14.18 19.60
CA ARG A 158 -6.49 14.86 19.78
C ARG A 158 -7.57 13.90 20.28
N VAL A 159 -7.67 12.72 19.69
CA VAL A 159 -8.65 11.69 20.07
C VAL A 159 -8.40 11.22 21.50
N GLU A 160 -7.14 10.96 21.87
CA GLU A 160 -6.75 10.59 23.24
C GLU A 160 -7.18 11.67 24.27
N ARG A 161 -6.98 12.95 23.96
CA ARG A 161 -7.44 14.05 24.83
C ARG A 161 -8.96 14.10 24.97
N LEU A 162 -9.71 13.79 23.90
CA LEU A 162 -11.18 13.74 23.96
C LEU A 162 -11.65 12.56 24.80
N ALA A 163 -11.03 11.38 24.64
CA ALA A 163 -11.34 10.19 25.43
C ALA A 163 -11.12 10.42 26.93
N LEU A 164 -10.00 11.03 27.31
CA LEU A 164 -9.73 11.39 28.71
C LEU A 164 -10.79 12.36 29.30
N ARG A 165 -11.21 13.36 28.51
CA ARG A 165 -12.25 14.30 28.93
C ARG A 165 -13.61 13.64 29.07
N ALA A 166 -13.96 12.70 28.18
CA ALA A 166 -15.20 11.93 28.26
C ALA A 166 -15.23 11.01 29.48
N ALA A 167 -14.10 10.39 29.81
CA ALA A 167 -13.97 9.54 31.00
C ALA A 167 -14.10 10.33 32.32
N ASN A 168 -13.55 11.55 32.37
CA ASN A 168 -13.56 12.40 33.58
C ASN A 168 -14.93 13.14 33.82
N ARG A 169 -15.88 12.99 32.91
CA ARG A 169 -17.25 13.57 33.07
C ARG A 169 -18.26 12.57 33.65
N ARG A 170 -17.81 11.36 33.98
CA ARG A 170 -18.60 10.33 34.70
C ARG A 170 -18.31 10.41 36.20
#